data_5733d093d584158eec7c305e29bad313
#
_entry.id   5733d093d584158eec7c305e29bad313
#
_cell.length_a   1.000
_cell.length_b   1.000
_cell.length_c   1.000
_cell.angle_alpha   90.00
_cell.angle_beta   90.00
_cell.angle_gamma   90.00
#
_symmetry.space_group_name_H-M   'P 1'
#
loop_
_entity.id
_entity.type
_entity.pdbx_description
1 polymer ?
#
loop_
_entity_poly.entity_id
_entity_poly.type
_entity_poly.pdbx_seq_one_letter_code
_entity_poly.pdbx_strand_id
1 'polypeptide(L)' 'MRAGETVLQMCVRHVAEQEARIARQEILIEHLRKIRSPLLDDALRLLALMQDALVTMRAHVASL' A
#
# COMPACT_ATOMS: atom_id res chain seq x y z
N MET A 1 5.80 16.78 -8.89
CA MET A 1 6.83 16.68 -7.82
C MET A 1 6.82 17.96 -7.02
N ARG A 2 7.00 17.88 -5.71
CA ARG A 2 7.07 19.07 -4.85
C ARG A 2 8.39 19.79 -5.06
N ALA A 3 8.36 21.13 -4.98
CA ALA A 3 9.58 21.94 -5.07
C ALA A 3 10.53 21.53 -3.93
N GLY A 4 11.83 21.35 -4.26
CA GLY A 4 12.86 20.98 -3.30
C GLY A 4 12.89 19.50 -2.90
N GLU A 5 11.95 18.68 -3.38
CA GLU A 5 11.93 17.26 -3.09
C GLU A 5 12.91 16.51 -4.01
N THR A 6 13.80 15.70 -3.43
CA THR A 6 14.70 14.83 -4.21
C THR A 6 13.95 13.58 -4.67
N VAL A 7 14.51 12.86 -5.64
CA VAL A 7 13.97 11.56 -6.09
C VAL A 7 13.87 10.59 -4.92
N LEU A 8 14.90 10.52 -4.08
CA LEU A 8 14.89 9.65 -2.89
C LEU A 8 13.77 10.03 -1.94
N GLN A 9 13.62 11.32 -1.62
CA GLN A 9 12.56 11.80 -0.74
C GLN A 9 11.17 11.47 -1.30
N MET A 10 10.97 11.63 -2.61
CA MET A 10 9.72 11.28 -3.27
C MET A 10 9.43 9.78 -3.15
N CYS A 11 10.42 8.93 -3.37
CA CYS A 11 10.25 7.48 -3.27
C CYS A 11 9.94 7.05 -1.83
N VAL A 12 10.62 7.63 -0.84
CA VAL A 12 10.35 7.36 0.58
C VAL A 12 8.93 7.78 0.94
N ARG A 13 8.48 8.93 0.46
CA ARG A 13 7.10 9.39 0.66
C ARG A 13 6.09 8.43 0.05
N HIS A 14 6.35 7.94 -1.17
CA HIS A 14 5.47 6.97 -1.82
C HIS A 14 5.37 5.66 -1.04
N VAL A 15 6.48 5.19 -0.47
CA VAL A 15 6.48 4.01 0.41
C VAL A 15 5.56 4.25 1.62
N ALA A 16 5.70 5.39 2.29
CA ALA A 16 4.88 5.73 3.45
C ALA A 16 3.38 5.83 3.08
N GLU A 17 3.07 6.42 1.92
CA GLU A 17 1.69 6.50 1.43
C GLU A 17 1.12 5.11 1.14
N GLN A 18 1.92 4.22 0.55
CA GLN A 18 1.50 2.85 0.25
C GLN A 18 1.25 2.07 1.54
N GLU A 19 2.12 2.22 2.54
CA GLU A 19 1.93 1.59 3.85
C GLU A 19 0.63 2.05 4.51
N ALA A 20 0.30 3.35 4.40
CA ALA A 20 -0.96 3.89 4.91
C ALA A 20 -2.17 3.31 4.17
N ARG A 21 -2.08 3.14 2.85
CA ARG A 21 -3.14 2.50 2.06
C ARG A 21 -3.37 1.05 2.47
N ILE A 22 -2.28 0.31 2.71
CA ILE A 22 -2.35 -1.09 3.17
C ILE A 22 -3.05 -1.15 4.53
N ALA A 23 -2.69 -0.25 5.45
CA ALA A 23 -3.32 -0.20 6.77
C ALA A 23 -4.83 0.04 6.67
N ARG A 24 -5.26 0.97 5.80
CA ARG A 24 -6.69 1.22 5.56
C ARG A 24 -7.39 0.03 4.92
N GLN A 25 -6.72 -0.65 4.00
CA GLN A 25 -7.26 -1.85 3.34
C GLN A 25 -7.45 -2.99 4.35
N GLU A 26 -6.53 -3.16 5.28
CA GLU A 26 -6.63 -4.17 6.34
C GLU A 26 -7.83 -3.88 7.25
N ILE A 27 -8.08 -2.62 7.58
CA ILE A 27 -9.26 -2.21 8.36
C ILE A 27 -10.55 -2.55 7.60
N LEU A 28 -10.59 -2.25 6.30
CA LEU A 28 -11.73 -2.56 5.44
C LEU A 28 -11.98 -4.07 5.39
N ILE A 29 -10.93 -4.87 5.23
CA ILE A 29 -11.02 -6.33 5.19
C ILE A 29 -11.63 -6.86 6.49
N GLU A 30 -11.16 -6.36 7.64
CA GLU A 30 -11.71 -6.77 8.93
C GLU A 30 -13.21 -6.47 9.03
N HIS A 31 -13.63 -5.30 8.55
CA HIS A 31 -15.04 -4.93 8.50
C HIS A 31 -15.84 -5.86 7.57
N LEU A 32 -15.33 -6.11 6.36
CA LEU A 32 -16.00 -6.99 5.38
C LEU A 32 -16.12 -8.42 5.91
N ARG A 33 -15.14 -8.88 6.66
CA ARG A 33 -15.15 -10.20 7.29
C ARG A 33 -16.26 -10.28 8.33
N LYS A 34 -16.42 -9.25 9.16
CA LYS A 34 -17.44 -9.20 10.21
C LYS A 34 -18.86 -9.22 9.65
N ILE A 35 -19.09 -8.50 8.56
CA ILE A 35 -20.42 -8.45 7.91
C ILE A 35 -20.63 -9.57 6.90
N ARG A 36 -19.66 -10.46 6.72
CA ARG A 36 -19.69 -11.57 5.74
C ARG A 36 -20.00 -11.08 4.34
N SER A 37 -19.34 -10.02 3.93
CA SER A 37 -19.53 -9.42 2.61
C SER A 37 -19.00 -10.31 1.48
N PRO A 38 -19.71 -10.39 0.34
CA PRO A 38 -19.18 -11.08 -0.85
C PRO A 38 -17.98 -10.34 -1.47
N LEU A 39 -17.70 -9.11 -1.04
CA LEU A 39 -16.56 -8.34 -1.52
C LEU A 39 -15.25 -8.70 -0.81
N LEU A 40 -15.28 -9.57 0.19
CA LEU A 40 -14.10 -9.92 0.97
C LEU A 40 -12.98 -10.50 0.09
N ASP A 41 -13.29 -11.41 -0.81
CA ASP A 41 -12.29 -12.04 -1.67
C ASP A 41 -11.60 -11.02 -2.57
N ASP A 42 -12.35 -10.09 -3.15
CA ASP A 42 -11.78 -9.02 -3.98
C ASP A 42 -10.89 -8.09 -3.15
N ALA A 43 -11.32 -7.78 -1.92
CA ALA A 43 -10.54 -6.95 -1.02
C ALA A 43 -9.22 -7.62 -0.62
N LEU A 44 -9.23 -8.94 -0.41
CA LEU A 44 -8.01 -9.71 -0.10
C LEU A 44 -7.05 -9.75 -1.29
N ARG A 45 -7.56 -9.90 -2.51
CA ARG A 45 -6.73 -9.85 -3.72
C ARG A 45 -6.10 -8.48 -3.90
N LEU A 46 -6.85 -7.42 -3.65
CA LEU A 46 -6.32 -6.07 -3.73
C LEU A 46 -5.21 -5.86 -2.70
N LEU A 47 -5.40 -6.35 -1.47
CA LEU A 47 -4.37 -6.27 -0.44
C LEU A 47 -3.07 -6.94 -0.89
N ALA A 48 -3.17 -8.14 -1.48
CA ALA A 48 -2.00 -8.87 -1.99
C ALA A 48 -1.25 -8.05 -3.05
N LEU A 49 -1.97 -7.43 -3.98
CA LEU A 49 -1.38 -6.57 -5.00
C LEU A 49 -0.71 -5.34 -4.39
N MET A 50 -1.33 -4.73 -3.38
CA MET A 50 -0.76 -3.59 -2.68
C MET A 50 0.52 -3.95 -1.93
N GLN A 51 0.56 -5.13 -1.31
CA GLN A 51 1.75 -5.63 -0.62
C GLN A 51 2.88 -5.94 -1.60
N ASP A 52 2.58 -6.53 -2.75
CA ASP A 52 3.57 -6.78 -3.80
C ASP A 52 4.15 -5.46 -4.33
N ALA A 53 3.30 -4.47 -4.55
CA ALA A 53 3.74 -3.13 -4.97
C ALA A 53 4.66 -2.50 -3.92
N LEU A 54 4.37 -2.68 -2.63
CA LEU A 54 5.20 -2.15 -1.55
C LEU A 54 6.59 -2.79 -1.55
N VAL A 55 6.68 -4.11 -1.75
CA VAL A 55 7.96 -4.83 -1.86
C VAL A 55 8.80 -4.24 -2.99
N THR A 56 8.20 -4.02 -4.16
CA THR A 56 8.87 -3.43 -5.31
C THR A 56 9.34 -2.01 -5.02
N MET A 57 8.49 -1.20 -4.38
CA MET A 57 8.83 0.18 -4.02
C MET A 57 10.00 0.25 -3.05
N ARG A 58 10.03 -0.62 -2.03
CA ARG A 58 11.12 -0.70 -1.06
C ARG A 58 12.42 -1.15 -1.71
N ALA A 59 12.36 -2.12 -2.63
CA ALA A 59 13.53 -2.56 -3.37
C ALA A 59 14.10 -1.43 -4.23
N HIS A 60 13.24 -0.63 -4.85
CA HIS A 60 13.66 0.53 -5.62
C HIS A 60 14.36 1.58 -4.75
N VAL A 61 13.81 1.90 -3.60
CA VAL A 61 14.42 2.83 -2.64
C VAL A 61 15.80 2.31 -2.20
N ALA A 62 15.91 1.01 -1.91
CA ALA A 62 17.16 0.39 -1.47
C ALA A 62 18.25 0.44 -2.57
N SER A 63 17.85 0.52 -3.84
CA SER A 63 18.79 0.57 -4.97
C SER A 63 19.23 1.99 -5.33
N LEU A 64 18.63 3.00 -4.75
CA LEU A 64 19.01 4.39 -4.95
C LEU A 64 20.22 4.75 -4.10
#